data_678c396295942f1c56fc243c113492c7
#
_entry.id   678c396295942f1c56fc243c113492c7
#
_cell.length_a   1.000
_cell.length_b   1.000
_cell.length_c   1.000
_cell.angle_alpha   90.00
_cell.angle_beta   90.00
_cell.angle_gamma   90.00
#
_symmetry.space_group_name_H-M   'P 1'
#
loop_
_entity.id
_entity.type
_entity.pdbx_description
1 polymer ?
#
loop_
_entity_poly.entity_id
_entity_poly.type
_entity_poly.pdbx_seq_one_letter_code
_entity_poly.pdbx_strand_id
1 'polypeptide(L)'
;GVLPEEVEQLVGKISGLRNIKVMGLMTMGPRFGNPEDSRPYFVETRKIFERIKKLNMPDVEMKYLSMGMTNSYKVALEEGANIVRIGSKIFGEREY
;
A
#
# COMPACT_ATOMS: atom_id res chain seq x y z
N GLY A 1 -1.20 8.42 8.54
CA GLY A 1 -0.24 7.90 7.57
C GLY A 1 1.06 8.69 7.57
N VAL A 2 1.97 8.29 6.73
CA VAL A 2 3.28 8.93 6.59
C VAL A 2 3.52 9.31 5.15
N LEU A 3 4.38 10.30 4.94
CA LEU A 3 4.82 10.69 3.60
C LEU A 3 5.75 9.62 3.02
N PRO A 4 5.79 9.48 1.69
CA PRO A 4 6.64 8.48 1.05
C PRO A 4 8.09 8.51 1.50
N GLU A 5 8.67 9.70 1.65
CA GLU A 5 10.06 9.88 2.08
C GLU A 5 10.31 9.49 3.55
N GLU A 6 9.25 9.31 4.34
CA GLU A 6 9.37 8.95 5.76
C GLU A 6 9.15 7.45 6.03
N VAL A 7 8.68 6.69 5.04
CA VAL A 7 8.28 5.29 5.24
C VAL A 7 9.46 4.43 5.67
N GLU A 8 10.58 4.51 4.97
CA GLU A 8 11.76 3.70 5.27
C GLU A 8 12.27 3.96 6.69
N GLN A 9 12.32 5.22 7.10
CA GLN A 9 12.75 5.61 8.44
C GLN A 9 11.78 5.07 9.50
N LEU A 10 10.48 5.17 9.25
CA LEU A 10 9.47 4.66 10.18
C LEU A 10 9.58 3.14 10.33
N VAL A 11 9.71 2.42 9.22
CA VAL A 11 9.87 0.96 9.25
C VAL A 11 11.12 0.58 10.03
N GLY A 12 12.22 1.32 9.84
CA GLY A 12 13.46 1.11 10.59
C GLY A 12 13.27 1.30 12.09
N LYS A 13 12.46 2.28 12.51
CA LYS A 13 12.16 2.51 13.93
C LYS A 13 11.28 1.40 14.52
N ILE A 14 10.38 0.84 13.72
CA ILE A 14 9.50 -0.24 14.15
C ILE A 14 10.23 -1.58 14.18
N SER A 15 11.19 -1.73 13.27
CA SER A 15 12.02 -2.93 13.17
C SER A 15 12.69 -3.22 14.51
N GLY A 16 12.56 -4.43 14.99
CA GLY A 16 13.14 -4.83 16.26
C GLY A 16 12.28 -4.55 17.48
N LEU A 17 11.11 -3.92 17.33
CA LEU A 17 10.16 -3.82 18.43
C LEU A 17 9.62 -5.20 18.78
N ARG A 18 9.46 -5.46 20.07
CA ARG A 18 8.95 -6.74 20.55
C ARG A 18 7.53 -7.02 20.07
N ASN A 19 7.30 -8.26 19.63
CA ASN A 19 5.97 -8.76 19.29
C ASN A 19 5.32 -8.05 18.11
N ILE A 20 6.14 -7.40 17.26
CA ILE A 20 5.66 -6.75 16.05
C ILE A 20 6.49 -7.23 14.86
N LYS A 21 5.82 -7.57 13.77
CA LYS A 21 6.46 -7.86 12.50
C LYS A 21 5.78 -7.01 11.42
N VAL A 22 6.60 -6.27 10.67
CA VAL A 22 6.09 -5.48 9.56
C VAL A 22 5.99 -6.39 8.33
N MET A 23 4.80 -6.53 7.78
CA MET A 23 4.52 -7.50 6.71
C MET A 23 4.18 -6.84 5.37
N GLY A 24 4.14 -5.54 5.30
CA GLY A 24 3.79 -4.89 4.04
C GLY A 24 3.48 -3.42 4.18
N LEU A 25 3.04 -2.84 3.09
CA LEU A 25 2.65 -1.44 3.00
C LEU A 25 1.23 -1.32 2.48
N MET A 26 0.57 -0.25 2.86
CA MET A 26 -0.74 0.12 2.37
C MET A 26 -0.73 1.56 1.88
N THR A 27 -1.39 1.80 0.77
CA THR A 27 -1.64 3.17 0.29
C THR A 27 -3.02 3.29 -0.30
N MET A 28 -3.52 4.51 -0.32
CA MET A 28 -4.77 4.87 -0.97
C MET A 28 -4.48 5.96 -1.99
N GLY A 29 -5.07 5.82 -3.17
CA GLY A 29 -5.04 6.89 -4.16
C GLY A 29 -6.19 7.88 -3.95
N PRO A 30 -6.34 8.86 -4.84
CA PRO A 30 -7.49 9.76 -4.81
C PRO A 30 -8.80 8.97 -4.83
N ARG A 31 -9.74 9.38 -4.02
CA ARG A 31 -11.03 8.69 -3.88
C ARG A 31 -11.90 8.85 -5.14
N PHE A 32 -11.80 9.99 -5.78
CA PHE A 32 -12.60 10.34 -6.96
C PHE A 32 -11.71 10.67 -8.15
N GLY A 33 -12.27 10.58 -9.33
CA GLY A 33 -11.58 10.89 -10.57
C GLY A 33 -11.28 9.65 -11.40
N ASN A 34 -10.38 9.81 -12.35
CA ASN A 34 -9.97 8.73 -13.23
C ASN A 34 -9.12 7.72 -12.45
N PRO A 35 -9.36 6.40 -12.60
CA PRO A 35 -8.50 5.39 -11.98
C PRO A 35 -7.01 5.58 -12.25
N GLU A 36 -6.65 6.10 -13.42
CA GLU A 36 -5.25 6.39 -13.75
C GLU A 36 -4.62 7.47 -12.88
N ASP A 37 -5.41 8.32 -12.24
CA ASP A 37 -4.90 9.33 -11.30
C ASP A 37 -4.26 8.69 -10.06
N SER A 38 -4.61 7.44 -9.76
CA SER A 38 -4.04 6.69 -8.66
C SER A 38 -2.71 6.02 -9.01
N ARG A 39 -2.43 5.81 -10.28
CA ARG A 39 -1.25 5.08 -10.72
C ARG A 39 0.07 5.64 -10.16
N PRO A 40 0.32 6.96 -10.18
CA PRO A 40 1.57 7.49 -9.62
C PRO A 40 1.79 7.13 -8.15
N TYR A 41 0.72 7.09 -7.36
CA TYR A 41 0.79 6.72 -5.94
C TYR A 41 1.13 5.24 -5.78
N PHE A 42 0.56 4.38 -6.63
CA PHE A 42 0.83 2.94 -6.59
C PHE A 42 2.25 2.63 -7.04
N VAL A 43 2.73 3.30 -8.08
CA VAL A 43 4.10 3.17 -8.55
C VAL A 43 5.09 3.54 -7.45
N GLU A 44 4.86 4.68 -6.79
CA GLU A 44 5.71 5.16 -5.70
C GLU A 44 5.72 4.16 -4.52
N THR A 45 4.57 3.67 -4.13
CA THR A 45 4.45 2.71 -3.03
C THR A 45 5.16 1.40 -3.38
N ARG A 46 5.04 0.93 -4.61
CA ARG A 46 5.75 -0.27 -5.08
C ARG A 46 7.26 -0.10 -5.01
N LYS A 47 7.76 1.06 -5.40
CA LYS A 47 9.20 1.36 -5.32
C LYS A 47 9.70 1.31 -3.88
N ILE A 48 8.96 1.90 -2.96
CA ILE A 48 9.30 1.89 -1.54
C ILE A 48 9.26 0.45 -1.01
N PHE A 49 8.24 -0.30 -1.35
CA PHE A 49 8.09 -1.72 -0.98
C PHE A 49 9.32 -2.54 -1.40
N GLU A 50 9.74 -2.41 -2.65
CA GLU A 50 10.88 -3.16 -3.18
C GLU A 50 12.19 -2.73 -2.52
N ARG A 51 12.35 -1.42 -2.24
CA ARG A 51 13.54 -0.90 -1.57
C ARG A 51 13.66 -1.45 -0.14
N ILE A 52 12.57 -1.44 0.62
CA ILE A 52 12.56 -1.96 1.99
C ILE A 52 12.82 -3.47 1.99
N LYS A 53 12.25 -4.17 1.02
CA LYS A 53 12.46 -5.62 0.88
C LYS A 53 13.95 -5.96 0.76
N LYS A 54 14.70 -5.17 0.01
CA LYS A 54 16.14 -5.38 -0.20
C LYS A 54 17.00 -5.10 1.02
N LEU A 55 16.49 -4.31 1.97
CA LEU A 55 17.26 -3.93 3.16
C LEU A 55 17.36 -5.05 4.19
N ASN A 56 16.52 -6.07 4.13
CA ASN A 56 16.52 -7.22 5.06
C ASN A 56 16.54 -6.81 6.52
N MET A 57 15.72 -5.82 6.89
CA MET A 57 15.64 -5.38 8.28
C MET A 57 15.03 -6.47 9.17
N PRO A 58 15.49 -6.58 10.46
CA PRO A 58 14.91 -7.54 11.41
C PRO A 58 13.40 -7.32 11.57
N ASP A 59 12.65 -8.43 11.62
CA ASP A 59 11.20 -8.41 11.81
C ASP A 59 10.44 -7.59 10.76
N VAL A 60 11.01 -7.51 9.56
CA VAL A 60 10.38 -6.86 8.41
C VAL A 60 10.39 -7.84 7.25
N GLU A 61 9.19 -8.18 6.76
CA GLU A 61 9.02 -9.03 5.58
C GLU A 61 8.02 -8.35 4.63
N MET A 62 8.49 -7.82 3.52
CA MET A 62 7.63 -7.14 2.53
C MET A 62 6.90 -8.19 1.70
N LYS A 63 5.77 -8.64 2.22
CA LYS A 63 4.93 -9.66 1.62
C LYS A 63 3.64 -9.09 1.03
N TYR A 64 3.01 -8.15 1.73
CA TYR A 64 1.72 -7.60 1.33
C TYR A 64 1.85 -6.18 0.81
N LEU A 65 1.26 -5.94 -0.35
CA LEU A 65 1.15 -4.62 -0.93
C LEU A 65 -0.33 -4.33 -1.14
N SER A 66 -0.91 -3.61 -0.19
CA SER A 66 -2.34 -3.31 -0.16
C SER A 66 -2.60 -1.97 -0.83
N MET A 67 -3.11 -2.02 -2.05
CA MET A 67 -3.42 -0.84 -2.86
C MET A 67 -4.68 -1.13 -3.65
N GLY A 68 -5.46 -0.09 -3.92
CA GLY A 68 -6.62 -0.20 -4.77
C GLY A 68 -7.92 -0.38 -4.02
N MET A 69 -8.94 0.27 -4.57
CA MET A 69 -10.31 0.24 -4.10
C MET A 69 -11.23 0.00 -5.29
N THR A 70 -12.54 0.11 -5.11
CA THR A 70 -13.52 -0.16 -6.18
C THR A 70 -13.19 0.56 -7.49
N ASN A 71 -12.76 1.83 -7.43
CA ASN A 71 -12.49 2.62 -8.63
C ASN A 71 -11.08 2.43 -9.21
N SER A 72 -10.16 1.79 -8.50
CA SER A 72 -8.75 1.74 -8.90
C SER A 72 -8.08 0.37 -8.77
N TYR A 73 -8.85 -0.67 -8.44
CA TYR A 73 -8.25 -1.98 -8.17
C TYR A 73 -7.52 -2.57 -9.38
N LYS A 74 -8.01 -2.33 -10.59
CA LYS A 74 -7.36 -2.86 -11.80
C LYS A 74 -5.97 -2.24 -11.99
N VAL A 75 -5.88 -0.92 -11.84
CA VAL A 75 -4.61 -0.20 -11.94
C VAL A 75 -3.66 -0.67 -10.83
N ALA A 76 -4.17 -0.85 -9.62
CA ALA A 76 -3.37 -1.34 -8.50
C ALA A 76 -2.79 -2.73 -8.77
N LEU A 77 -3.58 -3.64 -9.32
CA LEU A 77 -3.10 -4.97 -9.66
C LEU A 77 -2.00 -4.92 -10.73
N GLU A 78 -2.12 -4.03 -11.71
CA GLU A 78 -1.08 -3.83 -12.71
C GLU A 78 0.23 -3.34 -12.09
N GLU A 79 0.14 -2.56 -11.02
CA GLU A 79 1.32 -2.03 -10.32
C GLU A 79 1.81 -2.96 -9.19
N GLY A 80 1.26 -4.15 -9.09
CA GLY A 80 1.79 -5.19 -8.22
C GLY A 80 1.07 -5.41 -6.90
N ALA A 81 -0.12 -4.81 -6.71
CA ALA A 81 -0.91 -5.05 -5.51
C ALA A 81 -1.28 -6.54 -5.37
N ASN A 82 -1.22 -7.05 -4.17
CA ASN A 82 -1.72 -8.40 -3.87
C ASN A 82 -2.85 -8.40 -2.86
N ILE A 83 -3.23 -7.22 -2.37
CA ILE A 83 -4.46 -7.02 -1.58
C ILE A 83 -5.17 -5.79 -2.14
N VAL A 84 -6.44 -5.92 -2.44
CA VAL A 84 -7.31 -4.80 -2.85
C VAL A 84 -8.49 -4.74 -1.89
N ARG A 85 -9.08 -3.54 -1.77
CA ARG A 85 -10.21 -3.31 -0.87
C ARG A 85 -11.42 -2.90 -1.70
N ILE A 86 -12.36 -3.80 -1.83
CA ILE A 86 -13.54 -3.61 -2.68
C ILE A 86 -14.78 -3.67 -1.81
N GLY A 87 -15.42 -2.54 -1.62
CA GLY A 87 -16.65 -2.45 -0.85
C GLY A 87 -17.86 -2.11 -1.72
N SER A 88 -17.91 -0.89 -2.24
CA SER A 88 -19.07 -0.41 -2.98
C SER A 88 -19.35 -1.20 -4.26
N LYS A 89 -18.35 -1.80 -4.88
CA LYS A 89 -18.55 -2.65 -6.05
C LYS A 89 -19.32 -3.93 -5.70
N ILE A 90 -19.17 -4.43 -4.49
CA ILE A 90 -19.85 -5.64 -4.02
C ILE A 90 -21.15 -5.32 -3.32
N PHE A 91 -21.14 -4.32 -2.44
CA PHE A 91 -22.24 -4.01 -1.52
C PHE A 91 -23.07 -2.81 -1.95
N GLY A 92 -22.71 -2.11 -3.03
CA GLY A 92 -23.35 -0.87 -3.43
C GLY A 92 -22.79 0.34 -2.70
N GLU A 93 -23.12 1.54 -3.19
CA GLU A 93 -22.69 2.77 -2.56
C GLU A 93 -23.38 2.98 -1.23
N ARG A 94 -22.63 3.60 -0.29
CA ARG A 94 -23.21 3.98 0.99
C ARG A 94 -24.11 5.18 0.85
N GLU A 95 -25.29 5.08 1.44
CA GLU A 95 -26.20 6.23 1.61
C GLU A 95 -25.97 6.79 3.01
N TYR A 96 -25.69 8.10 3.06
CA TYR A 96 -25.49 8.81 4.32
C TYR A 96 -26.65 9.77 4.57
#